data_28e8c868f2e27d0094db056dadbf3e60
#
_entry.id   28e8c868f2e27d0094db056dadbf3e60
#
_cell.length_a   1.000
_cell.length_b   1.000
_cell.length_c   1.000
_cell.angle_alpha   90.00
_cell.angle_beta   90.00
_cell.angle_gamma   90.00
#
_symmetry.space_group_name_H-M   'P 1'
#
loop_
_entity.id
_entity.type
_entity.pdbx_description
1 polymer ?
#
loop_
_entity_poly.entity_id
_entity_poly.type
_entity_poly.pdbx_seq_one_letter_code
_entity_poly.pdbx_strand_id
1 'polypeptide(L)'
;MAKLVQSDAEEDGGEIDSRRVHQRFNSDYLEVPNGWTLRSYDLHRGEEGVQAQISIGDERSPVTVLSGRGEGAVGALVEALNRRQGWQLQVEAFDEYSLGDNTEANAMACVRVQVGGHTQSAVALAADTTAAALQAILSAAGRMAEAQARKSA
;
A
#
# COMPACT_ATOMS: atom_id res chain seq x y z
N MET A 1 -2.90 -13.34 -4.49
CA MET A 1 -2.38 -12.89 -3.22
C MET A 1 -3.36 -13.07 -2.07
N ALA A 2 -4.57 -12.50 -2.18
CA ALA A 2 -5.61 -12.73 -1.17
C ALA A 2 -5.94 -14.22 -1.00
N LYS A 3 -5.95 -14.96 -2.08
CA LYS A 3 -6.17 -16.40 -2.05
C LYS A 3 -5.16 -17.15 -1.18
N LEU A 4 -3.91 -16.71 -1.22
CA LEU A 4 -2.85 -17.37 -0.47
C LEU A 4 -3.08 -17.19 1.04
N VAL A 5 -3.49 -16.01 1.46
CA VAL A 5 -3.79 -15.72 2.86
C VAL A 5 -5.03 -16.50 3.31
N GLN A 6 -6.04 -16.56 2.47
CA GLN A 6 -7.25 -17.33 2.77
C GLN A 6 -6.94 -18.83 2.91
N SER A 7 -6.07 -19.34 2.04
CA SER A 7 -5.68 -20.73 2.09
C SER A 7 -5.01 -21.05 3.43
N ASP A 8 -4.12 -20.19 3.89
CA ASP A 8 -3.48 -20.35 5.18
C ASP A 8 -4.49 -20.34 6.32
N ALA A 9 -5.46 -19.42 6.26
CA ALA A 9 -6.50 -19.33 7.27
C ALA A 9 -7.34 -20.59 7.32
N GLU A 10 -7.67 -21.14 6.16
CA GLU A 10 -8.44 -22.38 6.08
C GLU A 10 -7.67 -23.57 6.65
N GLU A 11 -6.39 -23.67 6.34
CA GLU A 11 -5.53 -24.71 6.87
C GLU A 11 -5.39 -24.64 8.38
N ASP A 12 -5.41 -23.44 8.93
CA ASP A 12 -5.23 -23.21 10.36
C ASP A 12 -6.55 -23.17 11.13
N GLY A 13 -7.65 -23.52 10.51
CA GLY A 13 -8.95 -23.51 11.17
C GLY A 13 -9.64 -22.17 11.17
N GLY A 14 -9.26 -21.28 10.29
CA GLY A 14 -9.93 -20.02 10.06
C GLY A 14 -9.29 -18.78 10.67
N GLU A 15 -8.18 -18.94 11.38
CA GLU A 15 -7.50 -17.81 11.96
C GLU A 15 -6.21 -17.50 11.21
N ILE A 16 -5.96 -16.20 11.00
CA ILE A 16 -4.73 -15.73 10.39
C ILE A 16 -3.80 -15.22 11.48
N ASP A 17 -2.63 -15.85 11.62
CA ASP A 17 -1.59 -15.40 12.53
C ASP A 17 -0.73 -14.36 11.80
N SER A 18 -0.62 -13.16 12.36
CA SER A 18 0.11 -12.08 11.71
C SER A 18 1.60 -12.42 11.53
N ARG A 19 2.19 -13.17 12.43
CA ARG A 19 3.58 -13.61 12.28
C ARG A 19 3.75 -14.50 11.07
N ARG A 20 2.78 -15.36 10.84
CA ARG A 20 2.77 -16.27 9.71
C ARG A 20 2.61 -15.51 8.41
N VAL A 21 1.71 -14.55 8.38
CA VAL A 21 1.53 -13.67 7.22
C VAL A 21 2.82 -12.90 6.95
N HIS A 22 3.43 -12.35 8.00
CA HIS A 22 4.67 -11.61 7.88
C HIS A 22 5.80 -12.47 7.31
N GLN A 23 5.96 -13.70 7.80
CA GLN A 23 6.97 -14.61 7.30
C GLN A 23 6.76 -14.95 5.82
N ARG A 24 5.51 -15.18 5.43
CA ARG A 24 5.17 -15.58 4.09
C ARG A 24 5.47 -14.49 3.05
N PHE A 25 5.22 -13.24 3.40
CA PHE A 25 5.34 -12.14 2.45
C PHE A 25 6.54 -11.25 2.66
N ASN A 26 7.33 -11.52 3.69
CA ASN A 26 8.36 -10.58 4.15
C ASN A 26 9.37 -10.21 3.07
N SER A 27 9.91 -11.17 2.35
CA SER A 27 10.98 -10.89 1.40
C SER A 27 10.47 -10.32 0.08
N ASP A 28 9.25 -10.70 -0.36
CA ASP A 28 8.78 -10.37 -1.70
C ASP A 28 7.78 -9.24 -1.75
N TYR A 29 6.95 -9.11 -0.71
CA TYR A 29 5.79 -8.21 -0.77
C TYR A 29 5.77 -7.17 0.33
N LEU A 30 6.40 -7.43 1.48
CA LEU A 30 6.40 -6.50 2.60
C LEU A 30 7.57 -5.53 2.57
N GLU A 31 8.55 -5.78 1.74
CA GLU A 31 9.70 -4.89 1.63
C GLU A 31 9.28 -3.55 1.00
N VAL A 32 9.62 -2.46 1.68
CA VAL A 32 9.25 -1.12 1.25
C VAL A 32 10.43 -0.48 0.52
N PRO A 33 10.25 -0.02 -0.73
CA PRO A 33 11.32 0.71 -1.42
C PRO A 33 11.73 1.98 -0.68
N ASN A 34 12.99 2.36 -0.84
CA ASN A 34 13.53 3.53 -0.15
C ASN A 34 12.75 4.79 -0.51
N GLY A 35 12.37 5.53 0.52
CA GLY A 35 11.62 6.78 0.35
C GLY A 35 10.13 6.61 0.22
N TRP A 36 9.61 5.38 0.21
CA TRP A 36 8.19 5.11 0.01
C TRP A 36 7.48 4.62 1.26
N THR A 37 8.08 4.81 2.42
CA THR A 37 7.45 4.47 3.70
C THR A 37 6.43 5.53 4.09
N LEU A 38 5.23 5.09 4.44
CA LEU A 38 4.19 5.99 4.97
C LEU A 38 4.64 6.52 6.32
N ARG A 39 4.73 7.84 6.44
CA ARG A 39 5.10 8.50 7.70
C ARG A 39 3.87 8.97 8.46
N SER A 40 2.94 9.60 7.75
CA SER A 40 1.69 10.06 8.32
C SER A 40 0.70 10.36 7.21
N TYR A 41 -0.55 10.47 7.57
CA TYR A 41 -1.57 10.90 6.62
C TYR A 41 -2.62 11.74 7.32
N ASP A 42 -3.21 12.65 6.57
CA ASP A 42 -4.27 13.53 7.06
C ASP A 42 -5.36 13.51 5.99
N LEU A 43 -6.57 13.11 6.40
CA LEU A 43 -7.70 13.00 5.50
C LEU A 43 -8.79 13.97 5.92
N HIS A 44 -9.31 14.71 4.95
CA HIS A 44 -10.42 15.64 5.19
C HIS A 44 -11.55 15.31 4.23
N ARG A 45 -12.68 14.89 4.77
CA ARG A 45 -13.86 14.59 3.97
C ARG A 45 -14.76 15.82 3.89
N GLY A 46 -14.99 16.28 2.68
CA GLY A 46 -15.87 17.42 2.41
C GLY A 46 -16.95 17.02 1.41
N GLU A 47 -17.67 18.01 0.90
CA GLU A 47 -18.73 17.79 -0.06
C GLU A 47 -18.23 17.22 -1.39
N GLU A 48 -16.99 17.52 -1.75
CA GLU A 48 -16.40 17.08 -3.02
C GLU A 48 -15.58 15.81 -2.90
N GLY A 49 -15.66 15.11 -1.75
CA GLY A 49 -14.93 13.89 -1.52
C GLY A 49 -13.87 14.04 -0.44
N VAL A 50 -12.81 13.28 -0.55
CA VAL A 50 -11.73 13.25 0.44
C VAL A 50 -10.50 13.94 -0.13
N GLN A 51 -9.98 14.91 0.63
CA GLN A 51 -8.67 15.48 0.38
C GLN A 51 -7.67 14.77 1.29
N ALA A 52 -6.53 14.38 0.75
CA ALA A 52 -5.51 13.68 1.50
C ALA A 52 -4.18 14.39 1.40
N GLN A 53 -3.47 14.47 2.52
CA GLN A 53 -2.07 14.84 2.58
C GLN A 53 -1.34 13.66 3.17
N ILE A 54 -0.44 13.07 2.39
CA ILE A 54 0.20 11.83 2.75
C ILE A 54 1.70 12.06 2.73
N SER A 55 2.32 11.92 3.90
CA SER A 55 3.75 12.13 4.06
C SER A 55 4.48 10.81 3.92
N ILE A 56 5.46 10.77 3.04
CA ILE A 56 6.25 9.58 2.79
C ILE A 56 7.74 9.90 2.93
N GLY A 57 8.54 8.86 3.13
CA GLY A 57 9.97 9.00 3.26
C GLY A 57 10.54 7.87 4.07
N ASP A 58 11.83 7.94 4.38
CA ASP A 58 12.46 7.02 5.30
C ASP A 58 13.48 7.80 6.14
N GLU A 59 14.27 7.10 6.95
CA GLU A 59 15.22 7.76 7.85
C GLU A 59 16.29 8.55 7.11
N ARG A 60 16.58 8.19 5.87
CA ARG A 60 17.65 8.80 5.06
C ARG A 60 17.14 9.78 4.02
N SER A 61 15.84 9.73 3.73
CA SER A 61 15.25 10.56 2.67
C SER A 61 14.46 11.69 3.29
N PRO A 62 14.46 12.89 2.68
CA PRO A 62 13.57 13.95 3.16
C PRO A 62 12.11 13.55 3.01
N VAL A 63 11.29 14.04 3.92
CA VAL A 63 9.86 13.77 3.88
C VAL A 63 9.26 14.48 2.67
N THR A 64 8.46 13.73 1.89
CA THR A 64 7.74 14.25 0.75
C THR A 64 6.24 14.19 1.07
N VAL A 65 5.52 15.26 0.78
CA VAL A 65 4.08 15.29 1.01
C VAL A 65 3.37 15.13 -0.33
N LEU A 66 2.51 14.11 -0.41
CA LEU A 66 1.66 13.87 -1.56
C LEU A 66 0.28 14.41 -1.23
N SER A 67 -0.28 15.23 -2.11
CA SER A 67 -1.61 15.80 -1.91
C SER A 67 -2.50 15.38 -3.06
N GLY A 68 -3.68 14.87 -2.74
CA GLY A 68 -4.62 14.44 -3.75
C GLY A 68 -6.04 14.47 -3.26
N ARG A 69 -6.96 14.23 -4.17
CA ARG A 69 -8.40 14.24 -3.90
C ARG A 69 -9.04 13.05 -4.59
N GLY A 70 -9.98 12.40 -3.90
CA GLY A 70 -10.70 11.26 -4.45
C GLY A 70 -11.93 10.96 -3.63
N GLU A 71 -12.60 9.85 -3.93
CA GLU A 71 -13.78 9.43 -3.18
C GLU A 71 -13.41 8.87 -1.81
N GLY A 72 -12.16 8.43 -1.63
CA GLY A 72 -11.62 7.92 -0.38
C GLY A 72 -10.12 8.09 -0.33
N ALA A 73 -9.51 7.55 0.71
CA ALA A 73 -8.07 7.68 0.92
C ALA A 73 -7.26 7.08 -0.24
N VAL A 74 -7.65 5.89 -0.69
CA VAL A 74 -6.95 5.19 -1.78
C VAL A 74 -7.04 6.00 -3.08
N GLY A 75 -8.22 6.47 -3.44
CA GLY A 75 -8.41 7.28 -4.64
C GLY A 75 -7.62 8.58 -4.59
N ALA A 76 -7.58 9.22 -3.41
CA ALA A 76 -6.83 10.44 -3.24
C ALA A 76 -5.32 10.20 -3.42
N LEU A 77 -4.81 9.09 -2.88
CA LEU A 77 -3.40 8.75 -3.05
C LEU A 77 -3.07 8.44 -4.51
N VAL A 78 -3.94 7.71 -5.20
CA VAL A 78 -3.76 7.38 -6.62
C VAL A 78 -3.70 8.66 -7.45
N GLU A 79 -4.60 9.61 -7.19
CA GLU A 79 -4.56 10.90 -7.89
C GLU A 79 -3.25 11.63 -7.66
N ALA A 80 -2.79 11.66 -6.41
CA ALA A 80 -1.54 12.33 -6.07
C ALA A 80 -0.35 11.69 -6.77
N LEU A 81 -0.29 10.36 -6.79
CA LEU A 81 0.77 9.63 -7.46
C LEU A 81 0.76 9.86 -8.97
N ASN A 82 -0.42 9.86 -9.57
CA ASN A 82 -0.55 10.07 -11.01
C ASN A 82 -0.05 11.46 -11.42
N ARG A 83 -0.38 12.45 -10.61
CA ARG A 83 0.07 13.83 -10.85
C ARG A 83 1.58 13.96 -10.69
N ARG A 84 2.12 13.37 -9.64
CA ARG A 84 3.54 13.47 -9.33
C ARG A 84 4.42 12.72 -10.34
N GLN A 85 4.00 11.51 -10.72
CA GLN A 85 4.81 10.64 -11.58
C GLN A 85 4.45 10.76 -13.06
N GLY A 86 3.36 11.43 -13.39
CA GLY A 86 2.87 11.47 -14.76
C GLY A 86 2.31 10.13 -15.21
N TRP A 87 1.78 9.34 -14.28
CA TRP A 87 1.24 8.02 -14.58
C TRP A 87 -0.27 8.05 -14.77
N GLN A 88 -0.78 6.92 -15.28
CA GLN A 88 -2.20 6.58 -15.23
C GLN A 88 -2.34 5.29 -14.45
N LEU A 89 -1.95 5.34 -13.18
CA LEU A 89 -2.00 4.19 -12.30
C LEU A 89 -3.45 3.80 -12.00
N GLN A 90 -3.73 2.52 -12.09
CA GLN A 90 -5.04 1.96 -11.77
C GLN A 90 -4.86 0.84 -10.75
N VAL A 91 -5.76 0.76 -9.79
CA VAL A 91 -5.79 -0.33 -8.83
C VAL A 91 -6.63 -1.45 -9.43
N GLU A 92 -6.00 -2.57 -9.76
CA GLU A 92 -6.70 -3.71 -10.36
C GLU A 92 -7.32 -4.63 -9.32
N ALA A 93 -6.67 -4.77 -8.17
CA ALA A 93 -7.15 -5.63 -7.10
C ALA A 93 -6.77 -5.03 -5.76
N PHE A 94 -7.66 -5.15 -4.79
CA PHE A 94 -7.46 -4.58 -3.48
C PHE A 94 -8.25 -5.39 -2.45
N ASP A 95 -7.56 -5.87 -1.40
CA ASP A 95 -8.18 -6.59 -0.30
C ASP A 95 -7.64 -6.08 1.02
N GLU A 96 -8.51 -5.93 2.01
CA GLU A 96 -8.15 -5.53 3.35
C GLU A 96 -8.58 -6.61 4.35
N TYR A 97 -7.76 -6.81 5.38
CA TYR A 97 -8.01 -7.80 6.41
C TYR A 97 -7.74 -7.20 7.78
N SER A 98 -8.61 -7.48 8.74
CA SER A 98 -8.36 -7.21 10.15
C SER A 98 -7.69 -8.43 10.76
N LEU A 99 -6.59 -8.23 11.46
CA LEU A 99 -5.78 -9.33 11.99
C LEU A 99 -5.98 -9.59 13.47
N GLY A 100 -6.79 -8.78 14.17
CA GLY A 100 -7.04 -8.93 15.59
C GLY A 100 -6.05 -8.18 16.46
N ASP A 101 -6.27 -8.23 17.76
CA ASP A 101 -5.59 -7.34 18.71
C ASP A 101 -4.29 -7.90 19.28
N ASN A 102 -3.98 -9.17 19.06
CA ASN A 102 -2.80 -9.81 19.67
C ASN A 102 -1.61 -9.89 18.74
N THR A 103 -1.52 -8.99 17.77
CA THR A 103 -0.44 -8.96 16.80
C THR A 103 0.20 -7.57 16.75
N GLU A 104 1.40 -7.49 16.21
CA GLU A 104 2.08 -6.21 16.04
C GLU A 104 1.37 -5.29 15.05
N ALA A 105 0.61 -5.87 14.14
CA ALA A 105 -0.19 -5.13 13.18
C ALA A 105 -1.64 -5.59 13.28
N ASN A 106 -2.57 -4.65 13.25
CA ASN A 106 -4.00 -4.96 13.34
C ASN A 106 -4.67 -5.07 11.97
N ALA A 107 -3.98 -4.68 10.92
CA ALA A 107 -4.55 -4.68 9.57
C ALA A 107 -3.53 -5.07 8.53
N MET A 108 -4.01 -5.69 7.46
CA MET A 108 -3.21 -6.04 6.30
C MET A 108 -3.94 -5.60 5.05
N ALA A 109 -3.20 -5.10 4.08
CA ALA A 109 -3.76 -4.79 2.76
C ALA A 109 -2.91 -5.45 1.68
N CYS A 110 -3.60 -6.00 0.69
CA CYS A 110 -2.98 -6.58 -0.51
C CYS A 110 -3.46 -5.78 -1.70
N VAL A 111 -2.56 -5.40 -2.58
CA VAL A 111 -2.92 -4.57 -3.72
C VAL A 111 -2.18 -5.03 -4.97
N ARG A 112 -2.83 -4.86 -6.11
CA ARG A 112 -2.18 -4.95 -7.42
C ARG A 112 -2.53 -3.71 -8.20
N VAL A 113 -1.50 -3.03 -8.70
CA VAL A 113 -1.66 -1.81 -9.47
C VAL A 113 -1.09 -2.00 -10.87
N GLN A 114 -1.55 -1.18 -11.80
CA GLN A 114 -1.11 -1.22 -13.19
C GLN A 114 -0.79 0.18 -13.67
N VAL A 115 0.32 0.32 -14.39
CA VAL A 115 0.69 1.54 -15.11
C VAL A 115 1.18 1.12 -16.48
N GLY A 116 0.48 1.54 -17.53
CA GLY A 116 0.92 1.32 -18.92
C GLY A 116 1.20 -0.13 -19.28
N GLY A 117 0.39 -1.07 -18.81
CA GLY A 117 0.58 -2.49 -19.11
C GLY A 117 1.49 -3.23 -18.15
N HIS A 118 2.17 -2.52 -17.26
CA HIS A 118 3.00 -3.12 -16.22
C HIS A 118 2.19 -3.25 -14.93
N THR A 119 2.28 -4.39 -14.28
CA THR A 119 1.60 -4.62 -13.01
C THR A 119 2.59 -4.79 -11.88
N GLN A 120 2.17 -4.40 -10.68
CA GLN A 120 2.97 -4.57 -9.48
C GLN A 120 2.05 -4.89 -8.32
N SER A 121 2.42 -5.88 -7.51
CA SER A 121 1.68 -6.26 -6.32
C SER A 121 2.47 -5.89 -5.08
N ALA A 122 1.76 -5.64 -3.98
CA ALA A 122 2.39 -5.40 -2.69
C ALA A 122 1.43 -5.75 -1.57
N VAL A 123 2.01 -6.03 -0.41
CA VAL A 123 1.27 -6.30 0.83
C VAL A 123 1.85 -5.40 1.91
N ALA A 124 0.99 -4.86 2.74
CA ALA A 124 1.43 -4.04 3.86
C ALA A 124 0.68 -4.42 5.13
N LEU A 125 1.38 -4.33 6.24
CA LEU A 125 0.83 -4.49 7.58
C LEU A 125 0.91 -3.15 8.29
N ALA A 126 -0.14 -2.77 9.00
CA ALA A 126 -0.18 -1.50 9.69
C ALA A 126 -1.14 -1.55 10.88
N ALA A 127 -1.18 -0.46 11.64
CA ALA A 127 -2.05 -0.36 12.82
C ALA A 127 -3.53 -0.33 12.45
N ASP A 128 -3.87 0.24 11.32
CA ASP A 128 -5.27 0.33 10.88
C ASP A 128 -5.37 0.05 9.37
N THR A 129 -6.59 -0.19 8.89
CA THR A 129 -6.80 -0.57 7.50
C THR A 129 -6.44 0.55 6.53
N THR A 130 -6.65 1.81 6.90
CA THR A 130 -6.30 2.93 6.05
C THR A 130 -4.78 3.01 5.87
N ALA A 131 -4.03 2.92 6.96
CA ALA A 131 -2.56 2.94 6.88
C ALA A 131 -2.04 1.76 6.07
N ALA A 132 -2.61 0.57 6.28
CA ALA A 132 -2.20 -0.61 5.51
C ALA A 132 -2.47 -0.42 4.02
N ALA A 133 -3.62 0.11 3.66
CA ALA A 133 -3.99 0.36 2.27
C ALA A 133 -3.03 1.35 1.61
N LEU A 134 -2.77 2.47 2.28
CA LEU A 134 -1.88 3.49 1.74
C LEU A 134 -0.46 2.96 1.59
N GLN A 135 0.05 2.23 2.60
CA GLN A 135 1.39 1.68 2.51
C GLN A 135 1.51 0.63 1.41
N ALA A 136 0.49 -0.21 1.22
CA ALA A 136 0.53 -1.22 0.16
C ALA A 136 0.64 -0.56 -1.21
N ILE A 137 -0.15 0.49 -1.45
CA ILE A 137 -0.10 1.22 -2.72
C ILE A 137 1.24 1.93 -2.88
N LEU A 138 1.76 2.55 -1.83
CA LEU A 138 3.06 3.20 -1.87
C LEU A 138 4.18 2.21 -2.18
N SER A 139 4.14 1.03 -1.59
CA SER A 139 5.15 0.00 -1.85
C SER A 139 5.10 -0.46 -3.30
N ALA A 140 3.91 -0.71 -3.83
CA ALA A 140 3.75 -1.11 -5.23
C ALA A 140 4.22 -0.01 -6.17
N ALA A 141 3.83 1.24 -5.89
CA ALA A 141 4.24 2.39 -6.70
C ALA A 141 5.75 2.58 -6.66
N GLY A 142 6.35 2.44 -5.49
CA GLY A 142 7.79 2.57 -5.34
C GLY A 142 8.56 1.53 -6.13
N ARG A 143 8.10 0.28 -6.11
CA ARG A 143 8.72 -0.78 -6.91
C ARG A 143 8.59 -0.51 -8.40
N MET A 144 7.46 0.03 -8.82
CA MET A 144 7.25 0.39 -10.21
C MET A 144 8.17 1.53 -10.62
N ALA A 145 8.33 2.54 -9.78
CA ALA A 145 9.23 3.65 -10.03
C ALA A 145 10.68 3.18 -10.14
N GLU A 146 11.11 2.28 -9.26
CA GLU A 146 12.45 1.70 -9.32
C GLU A 146 12.66 0.90 -10.61
N ALA A 147 11.66 0.13 -11.03
CA ALA A 147 11.75 -0.65 -12.26
C ALA A 147 11.88 0.27 -13.47
N GLN A 148 11.12 1.38 -13.50
CA GLN A 148 11.21 2.35 -14.59
C GLN A 148 12.58 3.05 -14.61
N ALA A 149 13.11 3.38 -13.45
CA ALA A 149 14.44 4.00 -13.36
C ALA A 149 15.52 3.07 -13.88
N ARG A 150 15.44 1.78 -13.58
CA ARG A 150 16.40 0.80 -14.08
C ARG A 150 16.32 0.65 -15.60
N LYS A 151 15.14 0.73 -16.19
CA LYS A 151 14.97 0.65 -17.64
C LYS A 151 15.50 1.88 -18.35
N SER A 152 15.46 3.03 -17.68
CA SER A 152 15.92 4.29 -18.25
C SER A 152 17.44 4.49 -18.14
N ALA A 153 18.09 3.68 -17.30
CA ALA A 153 19.54 3.76 -17.11
C ALA A 153 20.35 2.94 -18.16
#